data_aa56f96d76710e82895ed527bfdc5e96
#
_entry.id   aa56f96d76710e82895ed527bfdc5e96
#
_cell.length_a   1.000
_cell.length_b   1.000
_cell.length_c   1.000
_cell.angle_alpha   90.00
_cell.angle_beta   90.00
_cell.angle_gamma   90.00
#
_symmetry.space_group_name_H-M   'P 1'
#
loop_
_entity.id
_entity.type
_entity.pdbx_description
1 polymer ?
#
loop_
_entity_poly.entity_id
_entity_poly.type
_entity_poly.pdbx_seq_one_letter_code
_entity_poly.pdbx_strand_id
1 'polypeptide(L)'
;MSNKFRKPHTITHILNSSFKQRQGFTLNSYGIRILASFNITKKQISQYRAVVMKILKALNRSNDRYYKGLYYSDAPNVALHKLNAYPFNSQTIKSQGSRMGKGKGAVEDYYYPVQAGSVLIELGNVDKAAAEQCLEALKYKMPVSIRLVSLIY
;
A
#
# COMPACT_ATOMS: atom_id res chain seq x y z
N MET A 1 -8.55 -14.18 2.43
CA MET A 1 -8.65 -15.61 2.83
C MET A 1 -7.77 -15.80 4.04
N SER A 2 -8.33 -16.21 5.18
CA SER A 2 -7.54 -16.55 6.37
C SER A 2 -6.94 -17.94 6.17
N ASN A 3 -5.62 -18.05 6.20
CA ASN A 3 -4.96 -19.37 6.25
C ASN A 3 -5.29 -20.06 7.56
N LYS A 4 -6.37 -20.82 7.59
CA LYS A 4 -6.85 -21.55 8.77
C LYS A 4 -5.84 -22.58 9.32
N PHE A 5 -4.91 -23.08 8.50
CA PHE A 5 -4.21 -24.33 8.78
C PHE A 5 -2.73 -24.23 9.07
N ARG A 6 -2.06 -23.11 8.81
CA ARG A 6 -0.63 -23.00 9.06
C ARG A 6 -0.25 -21.60 9.56
N LYS A 7 0.32 -21.58 10.77
CA LYS A 7 0.99 -20.38 11.30
C LYS A 7 2.44 -20.42 10.80
N PRO A 8 2.84 -19.61 9.82
CA PRO A 8 4.21 -19.66 9.33
C PRO A 8 5.17 -19.27 10.46
N HIS A 9 6.28 -19.99 10.56
CA HIS A 9 7.43 -19.51 11.30
C HIS A 9 7.94 -18.25 10.62
N THR A 10 8.61 -17.39 11.35
CA THR A 10 9.12 -16.11 10.87
C THR A 10 9.70 -16.25 9.48
N ILE A 11 9.08 -15.60 8.49
CA ILE A 11 9.62 -15.52 7.15
C ILE A 11 10.67 -14.42 7.19
N THR A 12 11.87 -14.77 7.63
CA THR A 12 12.99 -13.85 7.73
C THR A 12 13.56 -13.49 6.36
N HIS A 13 13.23 -14.21 5.30
CA HIS A 13 13.96 -14.15 4.03
C HIS A 13 13.10 -14.31 2.78
N ILE A 14 12.04 -13.55 2.65
CA ILE A 14 11.54 -13.24 1.30
C ILE A 14 12.37 -12.09 0.69
N LEU A 15 13.57 -11.92 1.17
CA LEU A 15 14.50 -10.92 0.66
C LEU A 15 15.46 -11.48 -0.37
N ASN A 16 15.34 -12.75 -0.70
CA ASN A 16 16.15 -13.31 -1.74
C ASN A 16 15.70 -12.75 -3.09
N SER A 17 16.66 -12.22 -3.77
CA SER A 17 16.75 -11.60 -5.09
C SER A 17 15.93 -12.23 -6.23
N SER A 18 15.31 -13.36 -6.02
CA SER A 18 14.47 -14.07 -7.00
C SER A 18 13.08 -13.45 -7.17
N PHE A 19 12.58 -12.71 -6.20
CA PHE A 19 11.42 -11.84 -6.35
C PHE A 19 11.85 -10.45 -6.84
N LYS A 20 12.60 -10.39 -7.93
CA LYS A 20 12.51 -9.23 -8.81
C LYS A 20 11.08 -9.18 -9.30
N GLN A 21 10.19 -8.63 -8.46
CA GLN A 21 8.95 -8.10 -8.97
C GLN A 21 9.36 -7.19 -10.12
N ARG A 22 9.11 -7.63 -11.34
CA ARG A 22 8.99 -6.72 -12.46
C ARG A 22 7.83 -5.82 -12.09
N GLN A 23 8.14 -4.76 -11.35
CA GLN A 23 7.19 -3.72 -11.04
C GLN A 23 7.01 -2.90 -12.31
N GLY A 24 6.37 -3.52 -13.28
CA GLY A 24 5.73 -2.76 -14.31
C GLY A 24 4.61 -1.98 -13.60
N PHE A 25 4.64 -0.68 -13.70
CA PHE A 25 3.51 0.13 -13.29
C PHE A 25 2.32 -0.28 -14.16
N THR A 26 1.21 -0.53 -13.53
CA THR A 26 -0.03 -0.81 -14.24
C THR A 26 -0.85 0.46 -14.49
N LEU A 27 -0.59 1.51 -13.70
CA LEU A 27 -1.21 2.82 -13.86
C LEU A 27 -0.14 3.82 -14.34
N ASN A 28 -0.39 4.45 -15.46
CA ASN A 28 0.59 5.20 -16.27
C ASN A 28 0.86 6.63 -15.78
N SER A 29 1.07 6.91 -14.49
CA SER A 29 1.36 8.28 -14.07
C SER A 29 2.45 8.38 -13.01
N TYR A 30 2.14 8.14 -11.76
CA TYR A 30 3.07 8.32 -10.66
C TYR A 30 3.07 7.13 -9.72
N GLY A 31 4.22 6.86 -9.08
CA GLY A 31 4.36 5.84 -8.06
C GLY A 31 5.02 6.38 -6.80
N ILE A 32 4.59 5.92 -5.63
CA ILE A 32 5.23 6.22 -4.35
C ILE A 32 6.15 5.06 -4.01
N ARG A 33 7.47 5.32 -4.13
CA ARG A 33 8.54 4.36 -3.86
C ARG A 33 9.00 4.47 -2.42
N ILE A 34 9.26 3.32 -1.81
CA ILE A 34 9.80 3.19 -0.46
C ILE A 34 11.32 3.12 -0.52
N LEU A 35 12.01 3.84 0.37
CA LEU A 35 13.47 3.89 0.40
C LEU A 35 14.10 2.90 1.38
N ALA A 36 13.35 2.44 2.40
CA ALA A 36 13.83 1.46 3.38
C ALA A 36 12.85 0.30 3.53
N SER A 37 13.37 -0.90 3.76
CA SER A 37 12.52 -2.09 3.97
C SER A 37 11.83 -2.05 5.33
N PHE A 38 10.56 -2.41 5.38
CA PHE A 38 9.78 -2.50 6.62
C PHE A 38 8.59 -3.45 6.47
N ASN A 39 7.99 -3.82 7.61
CA ASN A 39 6.77 -4.61 7.64
C ASN A 39 5.56 -3.71 7.79
N ILE A 40 4.66 -3.75 6.82
CA ILE A 40 3.41 -3.00 6.84
C ILE A 40 2.28 -3.86 7.36
N THR A 41 1.55 -3.39 8.38
CA THR A 41 0.41 -4.11 8.95
C THR A 41 -0.88 -3.83 8.16
N LYS A 42 -1.87 -4.70 8.32
CA LYS A 42 -3.19 -4.52 7.71
C LYS A 42 -3.83 -3.18 8.10
N LYS A 43 -3.67 -2.76 9.36
CA LYS A 43 -4.17 -1.47 9.85
C LYS A 43 -3.53 -0.28 9.15
N GLN A 44 -2.20 -0.31 8.99
CA GLN A 44 -1.46 0.74 8.27
C GLN A 44 -1.86 0.82 6.80
N ILE A 45 -2.03 -0.32 6.13
CA ILE A 45 -2.52 -0.38 4.74
C ILE A 45 -3.87 0.35 4.61
N SER A 46 -4.80 0.07 5.52
CA SER A 46 -6.12 0.73 5.53
C SER A 46 -6.01 2.24 5.72
N GLN A 47 -5.12 2.69 6.61
CA GLN A 47 -4.87 4.11 6.84
C GLN A 47 -4.28 4.80 5.61
N TYR A 48 -3.27 4.21 4.97
CA TYR A 48 -2.64 4.79 3.77
C TYR A 48 -3.64 4.89 2.62
N ARG A 49 -4.43 3.83 2.43
CA ARG A 49 -5.51 3.84 1.44
C ARG A 49 -6.53 4.94 1.73
N ALA A 50 -6.95 5.12 2.98
CA ALA A 50 -7.92 6.16 3.34
C ALA A 50 -7.41 7.58 3.05
N VAL A 51 -6.12 7.85 3.33
CA VAL A 51 -5.48 9.14 3.03
C VAL A 51 -5.48 9.43 1.54
N VAL A 52 -5.00 8.48 0.73
CA VAL A 52 -4.96 8.63 -0.73
C VAL A 52 -6.37 8.82 -1.30
N MET A 53 -7.32 7.97 -0.88
CA MET A 53 -8.71 8.06 -1.31
C MET A 53 -9.36 9.41 -1.00
N LYS A 54 -9.04 10.01 0.16
CA LYS A 54 -9.56 11.33 0.53
C LYS A 54 -9.13 12.41 -0.46
N ILE A 55 -7.86 12.40 -0.84
CA ILE A 55 -7.29 13.36 -1.79
C ILE A 55 -7.87 13.13 -3.19
N LEU A 56 -7.86 11.89 -3.68
CA LEU A 56 -8.38 11.57 -5.01
C LEU A 56 -9.88 11.86 -5.15
N LYS A 57 -10.67 11.62 -4.10
CA LYS A 57 -12.10 11.98 -4.09
C LYS A 57 -12.31 13.50 -4.18
N ALA A 58 -11.46 14.29 -3.55
CA ALA A 58 -11.53 15.75 -3.66
C ALA A 58 -11.23 16.22 -5.10
N LEU A 59 -10.21 15.63 -5.74
CA LEU A 59 -9.87 15.90 -7.13
C LEU A 59 -10.98 15.47 -8.08
N ASN A 60 -11.52 14.28 -7.93
CA ASN A 60 -12.61 13.80 -8.78
C ASN A 60 -13.85 14.70 -8.65
N ARG A 61 -14.19 15.16 -7.44
CA ARG A 61 -15.30 16.11 -7.24
C ARG A 61 -15.09 17.45 -7.95
N SER A 62 -13.87 17.95 -8.04
CA SER A 62 -13.57 19.17 -8.81
C SER A 62 -13.78 18.94 -10.31
N ASN A 63 -13.42 17.75 -10.80
CA ASN A 63 -13.61 17.36 -12.19
C ASN A 63 -15.09 17.10 -12.53
N ASP A 64 -15.85 16.50 -11.60
CA ASP A 64 -17.29 16.22 -11.78
C ASP A 64 -18.14 17.48 -12.05
N ARG A 65 -17.70 18.65 -11.60
CA ARG A 65 -18.37 19.92 -11.92
C ARG A 65 -18.32 20.25 -13.42
N TYR A 66 -17.31 19.76 -14.13
CA TYR A 66 -17.18 19.94 -15.59
C TYR A 66 -17.91 18.86 -16.39
N TYR A 67 -18.14 17.68 -15.81
CA TYR A 67 -18.71 16.51 -16.50
C TYR A 67 -20.10 16.11 -15.98
N LYS A 68 -20.92 17.06 -15.57
CA LYS A 68 -22.33 16.79 -15.20
C LYS A 68 -23.08 16.18 -16.39
N GLY A 69 -23.24 14.87 -16.38
CA GLY A 69 -24.02 14.13 -17.38
C GLY A 69 -23.33 12.92 -18.02
N LEU A 70 -22.03 12.70 -17.77
CA LEU A 70 -21.33 11.50 -18.23
C LEU A 70 -21.34 10.44 -17.13
N TYR A 71 -21.61 9.19 -17.50
CA TYR A 71 -21.49 8.05 -16.58
C TYR A 71 -20.04 7.91 -16.14
N TYR A 72 -19.82 7.53 -14.87
CA TYR A 72 -18.49 7.41 -14.25
C TYR A 72 -17.53 6.47 -14.99
N SER A 73 -18.04 5.53 -15.78
CA SER A 73 -17.26 4.61 -16.62
C SER A 73 -16.62 5.30 -17.84
N ASP A 74 -17.20 6.41 -18.31
CA ASP A 74 -16.83 7.05 -19.56
C ASP A 74 -16.03 8.35 -19.36
N ALA A 75 -15.77 8.72 -18.08
CA ALA A 75 -14.95 9.88 -17.75
C ALA A 75 -13.46 9.55 -17.97
N PRO A 76 -12.80 10.10 -18.99
CA PRO A 76 -11.43 9.71 -19.37
C PRO A 76 -10.37 10.09 -18.34
N ASN A 77 -10.72 10.86 -17.33
CA ASN A 77 -9.77 11.48 -16.38
C ASN A 77 -10.08 11.18 -14.90
N VAL A 78 -10.70 10.06 -14.60
CA VAL A 78 -10.89 9.65 -13.19
C VAL A 78 -9.56 9.29 -12.56
N ALA A 79 -9.20 9.98 -11.49
CA ALA A 79 -7.98 9.66 -10.72
C ALA A 79 -8.12 8.29 -10.05
N LEU A 80 -7.17 7.42 -10.34
CA LEU A 80 -7.12 6.03 -9.88
C LEU A 80 -5.95 5.81 -8.91
N HIS A 81 -6.07 4.79 -8.05
CA HIS A 81 -4.97 4.34 -7.22
C HIS A 81 -4.94 2.82 -7.12
N LYS A 82 -3.73 2.28 -7.01
CA LYS A 82 -3.49 0.87 -6.74
C LYS A 82 -2.48 0.72 -5.61
N LEU A 83 -2.79 -0.09 -4.64
CA LEU A 83 -1.90 -0.42 -3.53
C LEU A 83 -1.28 -1.79 -3.76
N ASN A 84 0.04 -1.85 -3.86
CA ASN A 84 0.82 -3.07 -4.14
C ASN A 84 1.28 -3.78 -2.85
N ALA A 85 0.40 -3.89 -1.87
CA ALA A 85 0.67 -4.61 -0.62
C ALA A 85 -0.53 -5.47 -0.22
N TYR A 86 -0.28 -6.76 -0.03
CA TYR A 86 -1.28 -7.70 0.45
C TYR A 86 -0.76 -8.40 1.71
N PRO A 87 -1.34 -8.14 2.90
CA PRO A 87 -0.87 -8.71 4.16
C PRO A 87 -1.24 -10.20 4.23
N PHE A 88 -0.26 -11.08 4.06
CA PHE A 88 -0.46 -12.52 4.10
C PHE A 88 0.31 -13.21 5.23
N ASN A 89 1.32 -12.55 5.81
CA ASN A 89 2.08 -13.09 6.93
C ASN A 89 1.36 -12.83 8.24
N SER A 90 1.18 -13.86 9.05
CA SER A 90 0.53 -13.74 10.36
C SER A 90 1.53 -13.39 11.45
N GLN A 91 1.22 -12.37 12.23
CA GLN A 91 1.89 -12.05 13.46
C GLN A 91 1.12 -12.69 14.62
N THR A 92 1.82 -13.40 15.49
CA THR A 92 1.20 -14.09 16.62
C THR A 92 1.67 -13.48 17.94
N ILE A 93 0.75 -13.36 18.88
CA ILE A 93 1.03 -12.94 20.25
C ILE A 93 0.55 -13.99 21.23
N LYS A 94 1.24 -14.15 22.35
CA LYS A 94 0.77 -14.96 23.47
C LYS A 94 -0.03 -14.08 24.42
N SER A 95 -1.07 -14.65 25.02
CA SER A 95 -1.84 -13.96 26.06
C SER A 95 -0.96 -13.55 27.22
N GLN A 96 -1.28 -12.41 27.80
CA GLN A 96 -0.56 -11.90 28.98
C GLN A 96 -0.64 -12.91 30.15
N GLY A 97 0.49 -13.16 30.83
CA GLY A 97 0.57 -14.19 31.86
C GLY A 97 0.75 -15.62 31.38
N SER A 98 0.81 -15.84 30.07
CA SER A 98 1.08 -17.18 29.50
C SER A 98 2.51 -17.61 29.76
N ARG A 99 2.71 -18.81 30.38
CA ARG A 99 4.03 -19.38 30.62
C ARG A 99 4.74 -19.73 29.30
N MET A 100 6.07 -19.79 29.33
CA MET A 100 6.89 -20.29 28.21
C MET A 100 6.48 -21.69 27.79
N GLY A 101 6.62 -22.05 26.51
CA GLY A 101 6.23 -23.34 25.96
C GLY A 101 4.81 -23.38 25.39
N LYS A 102 4.21 -24.56 25.24
CA LYS A 102 2.87 -24.82 24.67
C LYS A 102 2.62 -24.29 23.26
N GLY A 103 3.67 -24.14 22.47
CA GLY A 103 3.57 -23.79 21.05
C GLY A 103 3.38 -22.29 20.76
N LYS A 104 3.05 -21.98 19.49
CA LYS A 104 2.91 -20.63 18.95
C LYS A 104 1.59 -20.01 19.37
N GLY A 105 1.61 -18.72 19.75
CA GLY A 105 0.43 -17.94 20.18
C GLY A 105 -0.69 -17.83 19.13
N ALA A 106 -1.78 -17.18 19.50
CA ALA A 106 -2.87 -16.87 18.59
C ALA A 106 -2.43 -15.82 17.56
N VAL A 107 -3.05 -15.83 16.37
CA VAL A 107 -2.81 -14.79 15.35
C VAL A 107 -3.48 -13.49 15.80
N GLU A 108 -2.71 -12.42 15.92
CA GLU A 108 -3.18 -11.10 16.29
C GLU A 108 -3.42 -10.22 15.05
N ASP A 109 -2.43 -10.16 14.16
CA ASP A 109 -2.50 -9.29 12.98
C ASP A 109 -1.80 -9.95 11.78
N TYR A 110 -1.96 -9.33 10.62
CA TYR A 110 -1.29 -9.71 9.39
C TYR A 110 -0.41 -8.58 8.90
N TYR A 111 0.74 -8.92 8.36
CA TYR A 111 1.68 -7.96 7.79
C TYR A 111 2.18 -8.38 6.41
N TYR A 112 2.71 -7.40 5.69
CA TYR A 112 3.38 -7.57 4.41
C TYR A 112 4.79 -6.99 4.48
N PRO A 113 5.84 -7.78 4.19
CA PRO A 113 7.21 -7.27 4.12
C PRO A 113 7.39 -6.47 2.82
N VAL A 114 7.67 -5.19 2.94
CA VAL A 114 7.94 -4.31 1.82
C VAL A 114 9.44 -4.13 1.69
N GLN A 115 9.95 -4.28 0.47
CA GLN A 115 11.37 -4.09 0.17
C GLN A 115 11.69 -2.65 -0.18
N ALA A 116 12.89 -2.20 0.19
CA ALA A 116 13.43 -0.93 -0.28
C ALA A 116 13.47 -0.89 -1.82
N GLY A 117 13.14 0.26 -2.39
CA GLY A 117 13.06 0.45 -3.85
C GLY A 117 11.73 0.02 -4.48
N SER A 118 10.86 -0.67 -3.75
CA SER A 118 9.56 -1.09 -4.27
C SER A 118 8.57 0.07 -4.32
N VAL A 119 7.63 0.01 -5.28
CA VAL A 119 6.52 0.96 -5.39
C VAL A 119 5.34 0.40 -4.61
N LEU A 120 4.96 1.09 -3.54
CA LEU A 120 3.85 0.68 -2.69
C LEU A 120 2.50 1.14 -3.26
N ILE A 121 2.41 2.37 -3.73
CA ILE A 121 1.18 2.96 -4.23
C ILE A 121 1.42 3.48 -5.63
N GLU A 122 0.57 3.10 -6.56
CA GLU A 122 0.52 3.64 -7.91
C GLU A 122 -0.67 4.59 -8.01
N LEU A 123 -0.46 5.71 -8.68
CA LEU A 123 -1.46 6.73 -8.96
C LEU A 123 -1.61 6.85 -10.47
N GLY A 124 -2.84 6.78 -10.97
CA GLY A 124 -3.18 6.91 -12.37
C GLY A 124 -4.06 8.12 -12.63
N ASN A 125 -3.91 8.76 -13.79
CA ASN A 125 -4.67 9.94 -14.20
C ASN A 125 -4.64 11.08 -13.16
N VAL A 126 -3.46 11.30 -12.57
CA VAL A 126 -3.26 12.30 -11.51
C VAL A 126 -2.21 13.29 -11.98
N ASP A 127 -2.45 14.58 -11.76
CA ASP A 127 -1.47 15.61 -12.00
C ASP A 127 -0.32 15.57 -10.97
N LYS A 128 0.84 16.11 -11.35
CA LYS A 128 2.03 16.14 -10.51
C LYS A 128 1.77 16.79 -9.15
N ALA A 129 1.07 17.91 -9.12
CA ALA A 129 0.74 18.64 -7.89
C ALA A 129 -0.09 17.78 -6.94
N ALA A 130 -1.06 17.03 -7.45
CA ALA A 130 -1.89 16.13 -6.67
C ALA A 130 -1.12 14.89 -6.18
N ALA A 131 -0.20 14.37 -6.98
CA ALA A 131 0.69 13.29 -6.57
C ALA A 131 1.65 13.73 -5.45
N GLU A 132 2.15 14.95 -5.50
CA GLU A 132 2.97 15.56 -4.45
C GLU A 132 2.17 15.76 -3.15
N GLN A 133 0.91 16.19 -3.22
CA GLN A 133 0.01 16.27 -2.06
C GLN A 133 -0.21 14.89 -1.41
N CYS A 134 -0.40 13.85 -2.22
CA CYS A 134 -0.50 12.48 -1.72
C CYS A 134 0.80 12.04 -1.03
N LEU A 135 1.96 12.36 -1.62
CA LEU A 135 3.27 12.07 -1.04
C LEU A 135 3.45 12.74 0.32
N GLU A 136 3.17 14.04 0.43
CA GLU A 136 3.30 14.79 1.66
C GLU A 136 2.40 14.24 2.77
N ALA A 137 1.13 14.00 2.46
CA ALA A 137 0.19 13.43 3.42
C ALA A 137 0.62 12.04 3.93
N LEU A 138 1.29 11.24 3.09
CA LEU A 138 1.79 9.94 3.45
C LEU A 138 3.11 9.98 4.22
N LYS A 139 3.99 10.97 3.99
CA LYS A 139 5.23 11.14 4.75
C LYS A 139 5.02 11.17 6.25
N TYR A 140 3.96 11.83 6.71
CA TYR A 140 3.61 11.90 8.14
C TYR A 140 3.00 10.63 8.71
N LYS A 141 2.60 9.68 7.86
CA LYS A 141 1.96 8.43 8.27
C LYS A 141 2.87 7.22 8.17
N MET A 142 3.88 7.29 7.31
CA MET A 142 4.80 6.19 7.06
C MET A 142 6.01 6.24 7.99
N PRO A 143 6.45 5.08 8.54
CA PRO A 143 7.62 5.00 9.41
C PRO A 143 8.94 5.11 8.65
N VAL A 144 8.91 5.12 7.32
CA VAL A 144 10.08 5.11 6.44
C VAL A 144 10.00 6.23 5.42
N SER A 145 11.17 6.65 4.92
CA SER A 145 11.26 7.66 3.87
C SER A 145 10.68 7.14 2.56
N ILE A 146 9.94 8.00 1.87
CA ILE A 146 9.28 7.72 0.59
C ILE A 146 9.63 8.77 -0.44
N ARG A 147 9.58 8.40 -1.72
CA ARG A 147 9.84 9.27 -2.87
C ARG A 147 8.79 9.09 -3.95
N LEU A 148 8.43 10.18 -4.61
CA LEU A 148 7.62 10.14 -5.82
C LEU A 148 8.49 9.71 -7.01
N VAL A 149 7.97 8.84 -7.84
CA VAL A 149 8.58 8.40 -9.10
C VAL A 149 7.55 8.60 -10.20
N SER A 150 7.93 9.31 -11.24
CA SER A 150 7.13 9.43 -12.46
C SER A 150 7.54 8.34 -13.45
N LEU A 151 6.56 7.77 -14.11
CA LEU A 151 6.74 7.05 -15.36
C LEU A 151 6.59 8.06 -16.50
N ILE A 152 7.70 8.65 -16.85
CA ILE A 152 7.79 9.32 -18.14
C ILE A 152 8.48 8.30 -19.07
N TYR A 153 7.73 7.83 -20.05
CA TYR A 153 8.31 7.24 -21.26
C TYR A 153 8.72 8.38 -22.18
#